data_104ccbbf166c96f03569731e57967ed4
#
_entry.id   104ccbbf166c96f03569731e57967ed4
#
_cell.length_a   1.000
_cell.length_b   1.000
_cell.length_c   1.000
_cell.angle_alpha   90.00
_cell.angle_beta   90.00
_cell.angle_gamma   90.00
#
_symmetry.space_group_name_H-M   'P 1'
#
loop_
_entity.id
_entity.type
_entity.pdbx_description
1 polymer ?
#
loop_
_entity_poly.entity_id
_entity_poly.type
_entity_poly.pdbx_seq_one_letter_code
_entity_poly.pdbx_strand_id
1 'polypeptide(L)'
;MLKIISLGGGVINPDKINIEYIKNFRNLIFKWIKEDNRRKIILITGGGKTAREYQDSYKQINPAFENDDLDEIGIEATKLNAQLISKSMKPLCIDEVVSDPSQDFNFKGNILVASGWKPGFSTDYITVKFAEKFKSNEIINLTNVNQIYDKDPKKFNDAKGLSNITWKKLQDIVGKNWEPGSNLPFDPIATKLALKLDLKAYVLNGLDIKNLEKVFNKNDDFLGTIIVK
;
A
#
# COMPACT_ATOMS: atom_id res chain seq x y z
N MET A 1 4.11 18.73 -6.40
CA MET A 1 3.67 17.38 -6.86
C MET A 1 3.50 16.48 -5.65
N LEU A 2 2.37 15.77 -5.53
CA LEU A 2 2.10 14.79 -4.45
C LEU A 2 2.10 13.37 -5.03
N LYS A 3 2.73 12.42 -4.34
CA LYS A 3 2.58 10.98 -4.58
C LYS A 3 1.95 10.31 -3.37
N ILE A 4 1.02 9.41 -3.60
CA ILE A 4 0.35 8.63 -2.55
C ILE A 4 0.67 7.16 -2.80
N ILE A 5 1.28 6.51 -1.82
CA ILE A 5 1.91 5.20 -1.99
C ILE A 5 1.40 4.25 -0.90
N SER A 6 0.71 3.19 -1.31
CA SER A 6 0.48 2.02 -0.47
C SER A 6 1.78 1.23 -0.40
N LEU A 7 2.40 1.18 0.78
CA LEU A 7 3.62 0.43 1.04
C LEU A 7 3.26 -0.90 1.70
N GLY A 8 3.10 -1.93 0.88
CA GLY A 8 2.64 -3.23 1.31
C GLY A 8 3.46 -3.83 2.45
N GLY A 9 2.80 -4.40 3.44
CA GLY A 9 3.49 -4.99 4.59
C GLY A 9 4.45 -6.11 4.21
N GLY A 10 4.17 -6.86 3.13
CA GLY A 10 5.08 -7.87 2.60
C GLY A 10 6.37 -7.32 1.97
N VAL A 11 6.47 -6.02 1.76
CA VAL A 11 7.67 -5.32 1.30
C VAL A 11 8.49 -4.82 2.50
N ILE A 12 7.81 -4.29 3.53
CA ILE A 12 8.44 -3.82 4.78
C ILE A 12 8.95 -4.99 5.61
N ASN A 13 8.09 -5.99 5.80
CA ASN A 13 8.30 -7.12 6.70
C ASN A 13 7.77 -8.41 6.03
N PRO A 14 8.53 -9.00 5.09
CA PRO A 14 8.16 -10.28 4.46
C PRO A 14 8.22 -11.45 5.45
N ASP A 15 9.36 -11.66 6.11
CA ASP A 15 9.63 -12.62 7.18
C ASP A 15 10.23 -11.94 8.40
N LYS A 16 11.02 -10.92 8.18
CA LYS A 16 11.61 -9.99 9.16
C LYS A 16 11.68 -8.61 8.54
N ILE A 17 11.91 -7.59 9.36
CA ILE A 17 12.08 -6.22 8.87
C ILE A 17 13.17 -6.16 7.79
N ASN A 18 12.80 -5.71 6.59
CA ASN A 18 13.70 -5.60 5.45
C ASN A 18 14.47 -4.28 5.51
N ILE A 19 15.53 -4.28 6.33
CA ILE A 19 16.33 -3.08 6.62
C ILE A 19 16.94 -2.51 5.34
N GLU A 20 17.47 -3.37 4.46
CA GLU A 20 18.13 -2.94 3.22
C GLU A 20 17.12 -2.27 2.27
N TYR A 21 15.97 -2.86 2.10
CA TYR A 21 14.89 -2.26 1.34
C TYR A 21 14.52 -0.88 1.88
N ILE A 22 14.28 -0.75 3.20
CA ILE A 22 13.88 0.52 3.81
C ILE A 22 14.95 1.60 3.57
N LYS A 23 16.24 1.25 3.67
CA LYS A 23 17.35 2.16 3.36
C LYS A 23 17.33 2.61 1.89
N ASN A 24 17.19 1.68 0.96
CA ASN A 24 17.19 1.98 -0.47
C ASN A 24 15.95 2.79 -0.88
N PHE A 25 14.79 2.44 -0.35
CA PHE A 25 13.54 3.19 -0.56
C PHE A 25 13.63 4.62 -0.01
N ARG A 26 14.18 4.79 1.20
CA ARG A 26 14.46 6.10 1.77
C ARG A 26 15.36 6.94 0.87
N ASN A 27 16.44 6.35 0.37
CA ASN A 27 17.37 7.05 -0.51
C ASN A 27 16.71 7.52 -1.81
N LEU A 28 15.88 6.68 -2.43
CA LEU A 28 15.09 7.05 -3.60
C LEU A 28 14.16 8.23 -3.31
N ILE A 29 13.40 8.17 -2.22
CA ILE A 29 12.47 9.23 -1.83
C ILE A 29 13.21 10.54 -1.55
N PHE A 30 14.32 10.47 -0.81
CA PHE A 30 15.10 11.67 -0.47
C PHE A 30 15.72 12.30 -1.71
N LYS A 31 16.27 11.50 -2.63
CA LYS A 31 16.75 11.98 -3.93
C LYS A 31 15.65 12.70 -4.69
N TRP A 32 14.48 12.08 -4.81
CA TRP A 32 13.35 12.65 -5.53
C TRP A 32 12.83 13.97 -4.90
N ILE A 33 12.75 14.06 -3.57
CA ILE A 33 12.34 15.30 -2.88
C ILE A 33 13.41 16.38 -3.02
N LYS A 34 14.70 16.02 -2.99
CA LYS A 34 15.81 16.97 -3.14
C LYS A 34 15.81 17.72 -4.48
N GLU A 35 15.33 17.10 -5.54
CA GLU A 35 15.23 17.72 -6.87
C GLU A 35 14.19 18.87 -6.91
N ASP A 36 13.16 18.82 -6.08
CA ASP A 36 12.16 19.90 -5.88
C ASP A 36 11.58 19.76 -4.47
N ASN A 37 11.93 20.67 -3.58
CA ASN A 37 11.51 20.65 -2.16
C ASN A 37 10.01 20.86 -1.94
N ARG A 38 9.24 21.22 -2.98
CA ARG A 38 7.77 21.28 -2.95
C ARG A 38 7.11 19.93 -3.15
N ARG A 39 7.88 18.91 -3.50
CA ARG A 39 7.39 17.54 -3.66
C ARG A 39 6.99 16.95 -2.30
N LYS A 40 5.87 16.26 -2.28
CA LYS A 40 5.31 15.62 -1.09
C LYS A 40 4.98 14.16 -1.36
N ILE A 41 5.07 13.34 -0.32
CA ILE A 41 4.72 11.91 -0.36
C ILE A 41 3.85 11.56 0.85
N ILE A 42 2.81 10.78 0.62
CA ILE A 42 2.05 10.10 1.67
C ILE A 42 2.31 8.60 1.53
N LEU A 43 2.78 7.97 2.60
CA LEU A 43 3.07 6.54 2.69
C LEU A 43 2.04 5.87 3.58
N ILE A 44 1.31 4.90 3.08
CA ILE A 44 0.38 4.09 3.86
C ILE A 44 1.00 2.71 4.06
N THR A 45 1.23 2.29 5.30
CA THR A 45 1.97 1.06 5.62
C THR A 45 1.04 -0.12 5.89
N GLY A 46 1.37 -1.28 5.31
CA GLY A 46 0.73 -2.55 5.62
C GLY A 46 1.36 -3.27 6.83
N GLY A 47 0.66 -4.29 7.36
CA GLY A 47 1.07 -5.01 8.57
C GLY A 47 2.17 -6.08 8.37
N GLY A 48 2.23 -6.71 7.19
CA GLY A 48 3.26 -7.69 6.84
C GLY A 48 3.20 -8.99 7.62
N LYS A 49 4.36 -9.60 7.84
CA LYS A 49 4.49 -10.86 8.60
C LYS A 49 4.01 -10.72 10.04
N THR A 50 4.30 -9.59 10.69
CA THR A 50 3.86 -9.34 12.08
C THR A 50 2.35 -9.46 12.20
N ALA A 51 1.58 -8.81 11.32
CA ALA A 51 0.12 -8.92 11.36
C ALA A 51 -0.33 -10.38 11.23
N ARG A 52 0.21 -11.12 10.26
CA ARG A 52 -0.16 -12.52 10.02
C ARG A 52 0.16 -13.42 11.22
N GLU A 53 1.34 -13.29 11.80
CA GLU A 53 1.76 -14.10 12.96
C GLU A 53 0.84 -13.90 14.16
N TYR A 54 0.49 -12.65 14.46
CA TYR A 54 -0.40 -12.35 15.57
C TYR A 54 -1.85 -12.78 15.28
N GLN A 55 -2.35 -12.56 14.07
CA GLN A 55 -3.68 -13.01 13.67
C GLN A 55 -3.80 -14.54 13.69
N ASP A 56 -2.80 -15.26 13.17
CA ASP A 56 -2.80 -16.73 13.16
C ASP A 56 -2.64 -17.31 14.57
N SER A 57 -1.88 -16.64 15.44
CA SER A 57 -1.79 -17.01 16.86
C SER A 57 -3.13 -16.81 17.57
N TYR A 58 -3.79 -15.68 17.35
CA TYR A 58 -5.10 -15.39 17.95
C TYR A 58 -6.16 -16.42 17.53
N LYS A 59 -6.22 -16.78 16.23
CA LYS A 59 -7.13 -17.84 15.75
C LYS A 59 -6.92 -19.18 16.44
N GLN A 60 -5.68 -19.53 16.79
CA GLN A 60 -5.36 -20.76 17.52
C GLN A 60 -5.75 -20.67 19.00
N ILE A 61 -5.61 -19.49 19.62
CA ILE A 61 -5.98 -19.26 21.02
C ILE A 61 -7.51 -19.18 21.18
N ASN A 62 -8.19 -18.51 20.27
CA ASN A 62 -9.65 -18.34 20.29
C ASN A 62 -10.27 -18.84 18.97
N PRO A 63 -10.68 -20.11 18.87
CA PRO A 63 -11.33 -20.63 17.66
C PRO A 63 -12.68 -19.96 17.31
N ALA A 64 -13.28 -19.24 18.26
CA ALA A 64 -14.52 -18.47 18.06
C ALA A 64 -14.23 -16.99 17.75
N PHE A 65 -13.10 -16.70 17.10
CA PHE A 65 -12.69 -15.35 16.71
C PHE A 65 -13.69 -14.66 15.79
N GLU A 66 -13.77 -13.35 15.88
CA GLU A 66 -14.48 -12.50 14.93
C GLU A 66 -13.50 -11.83 13.96
N ASN A 67 -13.96 -11.48 12.76
CA ASN A 67 -13.13 -10.81 11.75
C ASN A 67 -12.64 -9.43 12.23
N ASP A 68 -13.46 -8.74 13.01
CA ASP A 68 -13.09 -7.43 13.55
C ASP A 68 -11.90 -7.53 14.52
N ASP A 69 -11.80 -8.60 15.34
CA ASP A 69 -10.65 -8.85 16.21
C ASP A 69 -9.36 -9.02 15.38
N LEU A 70 -9.46 -9.76 14.27
CA LEU A 70 -8.33 -9.96 13.36
C LEU A 70 -7.90 -8.66 12.69
N ASP A 71 -8.85 -7.83 12.30
CA ASP A 71 -8.57 -6.52 11.72
C ASP A 71 -7.91 -5.60 12.75
N GLU A 72 -8.39 -5.56 14.00
CA GLU A 72 -7.79 -4.77 15.08
C GLU A 72 -6.32 -5.16 15.31
N ILE A 73 -6.03 -6.46 15.42
CA ILE A 73 -4.65 -6.97 15.52
C ILE A 73 -3.81 -6.56 14.31
N GLY A 74 -4.36 -6.69 13.12
CA GLY A 74 -3.69 -6.28 11.88
C GLY A 74 -3.40 -4.78 11.84
N ILE A 75 -4.33 -3.95 12.30
CA ILE A 75 -4.19 -2.49 12.37
C ILE A 75 -3.02 -2.10 13.30
N GLU A 76 -2.90 -2.72 14.48
CA GLU A 76 -1.77 -2.43 15.40
C GLU A 76 -0.42 -2.79 14.75
N ALA A 77 -0.33 -3.87 14.00
CA ALA A 77 0.87 -4.19 13.23
C ALA A 77 1.18 -3.15 12.15
N THR A 78 0.16 -2.58 11.48
CA THR A 78 0.37 -1.48 10.53
C THR A 78 0.87 -0.21 11.23
N LYS A 79 0.36 0.11 12.43
CA LYS A 79 0.81 1.26 13.23
C LYS A 79 2.27 1.11 13.63
N LEU A 80 2.70 -0.08 14.04
CA LEU A 80 4.09 -0.36 14.38
C LEU A 80 5.01 -0.13 13.18
N ASN A 81 4.66 -0.65 12.01
CA ASN A 81 5.38 -0.42 10.76
C ASN A 81 5.39 1.06 10.37
N ALA A 82 4.27 1.77 10.56
CA ALA A 82 4.18 3.20 10.29
C ALA A 82 5.14 4.00 11.16
N GLN A 83 5.26 3.66 12.45
CA GLN A 83 6.23 4.30 13.35
C GLN A 83 7.68 4.06 12.88
N LEU A 84 8.03 2.84 12.50
CA LEU A 84 9.35 2.53 11.97
C LEU A 84 9.66 3.37 10.72
N ILE A 85 8.74 3.38 9.74
CA ILE A 85 8.91 4.15 8.50
C ILE A 85 8.96 5.65 8.79
N SER A 86 8.06 6.21 9.60
CA SER A 86 8.08 7.63 9.97
C SER A 86 9.41 8.05 10.58
N LYS A 87 9.94 7.30 11.55
CA LYS A 87 11.22 7.62 12.18
C LYS A 87 12.40 7.45 11.22
N SER A 88 12.35 6.47 10.31
CA SER A 88 13.39 6.28 9.29
C SER A 88 13.41 7.37 8.23
N MET A 89 12.30 8.09 8.02
CA MET A 89 12.17 9.19 7.03
C MET A 89 12.52 10.58 7.59
N LYS A 90 12.98 10.69 8.83
CA LYS A 90 13.47 11.98 9.34
C LYS A 90 14.71 12.46 8.56
N PRO A 91 14.90 13.79 8.36
CA PRO A 91 14.10 14.90 8.87
C PRO A 91 12.91 15.31 7.99
N LEU A 92 12.62 14.63 6.88
CA LEU A 92 11.55 15.00 5.93
C LEU A 92 10.14 14.59 6.42
N CYS A 93 10.05 13.63 7.33
CA CYS A 93 8.84 13.22 8.04
C CYS A 93 8.87 13.79 9.47
N ILE A 94 8.15 14.89 9.68
CA ILE A 94 8.08 15.59 10.97
C ILE A 94 6.69 15.51 11.60
N ASP A 95 5.70 15.13 10.83
CA ASP A 95 4.32 15.01 11.27
C ASP A 95 4.11 13.66 11.99
N GLU A 96 3.08 13.59 12.83
CA GLU A 96 2.68 12.34 13.48
C GLU A 96 2.09 11.36 12.48
N VAL A 97 2.12 10.07 12.83
CA VAL A 97 1.48 9.02 12.03
C VAL A 97 -0.04 9.21 12.07
N VAL A 98 -0.67 9.23 10.90
CA VAL A 98 -2.12 9.38 10.75
C VAL A 98 -2.76 8.01 10.61
N SER A 99 -3.74 7.70 11.46
CA SER A 99 -4.52 6.45 11.34
C SER A 99 -5.90 6.68 10.72
N ASP A 100 -6.52 7.83 10.98
CA ASP A 100 -7.85 8.16 10.47
C ASP A 100 -7.77 9.15 9.29
N PRO A 101 -8.04 8.70 8.04
CA PRO A 101 -7.98 9.57 6.87
C PRO A 101 -9.11 10.62 6.84
N SER A 102 -10.16 10.48 7.66
CA SER A 102 -11.29 11.41 7.70
C SER A 102 -11.02 12.65 8.56
N GLN A 103 -10.11 12.53 9.53
CA GLN A 103 -9.76 13.65 10.42
C GLN A 103 -8.97 14.73 9.70
N ASP A 104 -9.10 15.95 10.20
CA ASP A 104 -8.21 17.04 9.79
C ASP A 104 -6.87 16.91 10.45
N PHE A 105 -5.81 17.03 9.68
CA PHE A 105 -4.43 17.02 10.15
C PHE A 105 -3.57 17.97 9.33
N ASN A 106 -2.48 18.42 9.93
CA ASN A 106 -1.52 19.29 9.29
C ASN A 106 -0.44 18.45 8.59
N PHE A 107 -0.26 18.63 7.29
CA PHE A 107 0.83 18.02 6.55
C PHE A 107 1.92 19.05 6.31
N LYS A 108 2.81 19.22 7.30
CA LYS A 108 3.89 20.23 7.30
C LYS A 108 5.13 19.74 6.57
N GLY A 109 5.57 18.51 6.87
CA GLY A 109 6.75 17.90 6.25
C GLY A 109 6.60 17.62 4.75
N ASN A 110 7.63 17.03 4.17
CA ASN A 110 7.57 16.51 2.81
C ASN A 110 6.99 15.10 2.76
N ILE A 111 7.08 14.36 3.87
CA ILE A 111 6.62 12.99 3.98
C ILE A 111 5.62 12.90 5.13
N LEU A 112 4.45 12.34 4.86
CA LEU A 112 3.46 11.93 5.83
C LEU A 112 3.38 10.41 5.81
N VAL A 113 3.28 9.79 6.99
CA VAL A 113 3.07 8.35 7.10
C VAL A 113 1.72 8.07 7.72
N ALA A 114 0.99 7.12 7.14
CA ALA A 114 -0.28 6.66 7.64
C ALA A 114 -0.29 5.13 7.86
N SER A 115 -1.21 4.68 8.69
CA SER A 115 -1.42 3.27 9.05
C SER A 115 -2.81 2.78 8.72
N GLY A 116 -3.16 1.56 9.12
CA GLY A 116 -4.53 1.07 9.19
C GLY A 116 -5.42 1.96 10.07
N TRP A 117 -6.71 1.95 9.81
CA TRP A 117 -7.69 2.83 10.44
C TRP A 117 -8.57 2.09 11.44
N LYS A 118 -9.56 1.35 10.94
CA LYS A 118 -10.54 0.62 11.73
C LYS A 118 -10.95 -0.67 11.02
N PRO A 119 -11.55 -1.65 11.71
CA PRO A 119 -12.03 -2.89 11.12
C PRO A 119 -12.89 -2.67 9.87
N GLY A 120 -12.76 -3.58 8.91
CA GLY A 120 -13.45 -3.54 7.62
C GLY A 120 -12.79 -2.69 6.54
N PHE A 121 -11.64 -2.05 6.82
CA PHE A 121 -10.94 -1.20 5.85
C PHE A 121 -9.46 -1.57 5.71
N SER A 122 -9.08 -1.96 4.51
CA SER A 122 -7.69 -2.25 4.18
C SER A 122 -6.83 -1.01 4.03
N THR A 123 -5.50 -1.18 4.01
CA THR A 123 -4.56 -0.10 3.70
C THR A 123 -4.69 0.40 2.26
N ASP A 124 -5.19 -0.42 1.32
CA ASP A 124 -5.52 0.02 -0.03
C ASP A 124 -6.70 1.00 -0.03
N TYR A 125 -7.75 0.70 0.76
CA TYR A 125 -8.88 1.62 0.93
C TYR A 125 -8.42 2.96 1.51
N ILE A 126 -7.56 2.92 2.53
CA ILE A 126 -7.00 4.13 3.14
C ILE A 126 -6.17 4.93 2.12
N THR A 127 -5.40 4.26 1.26
CA THR A 127 -4.65 4.88 0.17
C THR A 127 -5.58 5.64 -0.78
N VAL A 128 -6.70 5.03 -1.16
CA VAL A 128 -7.72 5.67 -2.02
C VAL A 128 -8.40 6.83 -1.29
N LYS A 129 -8.66 6.72 0.02
CA LYS A 129 -9.21 7.83 0.84
C LYS A 129 -8.25 9.02 0.93
N PHE A 130 -6.95 8.78 1.04
CA PHE A 130 -5.96 9.86 0.95
C PHE A 130 -5.95 10.49 -0.45
N ALA A 131 -6.08 9.70 -1.52
CA ALA A 131 -6.18 10.25 -2.88
C ALA A 131 -7.42 11.14 -3.04
N GLU A 132 -8.57 10.71 -2.52
CA GLU A 132 -9.80 11.53 -2.48
C GLU A 132 -9.59 12.83 -1.71
N LYS A 133 -9.06 12.76 -0.48
CA LYS A 133 -8.84 13.91 0.40
C LYS A 133 -7.91 14.97 -0.21
N PHE A 134 -6.82 14.51 -0.82
CA PHE A 134 -5.81 15.40 -1.42
C PHE A 134 -6.04 15.66 -2.91
N LYS A 135 -7.18 15.22 -3.47
CA LYS A 135 -7.54 15.38 -4.88
C LYS A 135 -6.42 14.90 -5.82
N SER A 136 -5.75 13.81 -5.46
CA SER A 136 -4.80 13.13 -6.32
C SER A 136 -5.57 12.27 -7.33
N ASN A 137 -5.13 12.28 -8.58
CA ASN A 137 -5.69 11.43 -9.63
C ASN A 137 -4.91 10.11 -9.81
N GLU A 138 -3.82 9.93 -9.05
CA GLU A 138 -2.99 8.72 -9.16
C GLU A 138 -2.52 8.21 -7.78
N ILE A 139 -2.38 6.89 -7.69
CA ILE A 139 -1.80 6.18 -6.54
C ILE A 139 -0.76 5.16 -7.02
N ILE A 140 0.16 4.80 -6.13
CA ILE A 140 1.14 3.73 -6.36
C ILE A 140 0.93 2.65 -5.30
N ASN A 141 0.74 1.41 -5.70
CA ASN A 141 0.64 0.26 -4.80
C ASN A 141 1.89 -0.61 -4.93
N LEU A 142 2.71 -0.63 -3.88
CA LEU A 142 3.92 -1.41 -3.77
C LEU A 142 3.63 -2.73 -3.07
N THR A 143 3.70 -3.81 -3.83
CA THR A 143 3.43 -5.18 -3.39
C THR A 143 4.69 -6.05 -3.52
N ASN A 144 4.60 -7.31 -3.14
CA ASN A 144 5.67 -8.31 -3.28
C ASN A 144 5.55 -9.16 -4.55
N VAL A 145 4.69 -8.77 -5.49
CA VAL A 145 4.54 -9.39 -6.82
C VAL A 145 4.81 -8.37 -7.92
N ASN A 146 5.26 -8.84 -9.08
CA ASN A 146 5.68 -7.95 -10.16
C ASN A 146 4.52 -7.21 -10.82
N GLN A 147 3.37 -7.88 -10.94
CA GLN A 147 2.19 -7.39 -11.66
C GLN A 147 0.92 -7.97 -11.03
N ILE A 148 -0.24 -7.47 -11.42
CA ILE A 148 -1.50 -8.18 -11.28
C ILE A 148 -1.54 -9.29 -12.34
N TYR A 149 -2.04 -10.45 -11.96
CA TYR A 149 -2.18 -11.61 -12.84
C TYR A 149 -3.66 -11.92 -13.06
N ASP A 150 -3.95 -12.59 -14.17
CA ASP A 150 -5.30 -13.05 -14.51
C ASP A 150 -5.82 -14.16 -13.56
N LYS A 151 -4.88 -14.84 -12.86
CA LYS A 151 -5.11 -15.85 -11.82
C LYS A 151 -3.90 -15.96 -10.91
N ASP A 152 -4.03 -16.63 -9.78
CA ASP A 152 -2.95 -16.72 -8.77
C ASP A 152 -1.69 -17.42 -9.35
N PRO A 153 -0.57 -16.73 -9.54
CA PRO A 153 0.65 -17.30 -10.11
C PRO A 153 1.34 -18.33 -9.21
N LYS A 154 0.96 -18.42 -7.93
CA LYS A 154 1.46 -19.46 -7.01
C LYS A 154 0.73 -20.79 -7.22
N LYS A 155 -0.47 -20.76 -7.76
CA LYS A 155 -1.31 -21.93 -8.00
C LYS A 155 -1.30 -22.36 -9.47
N PHE A 156 -1.07 -21.43 -10.38
CA PHE A 156 -1.19 -21.66 -11.83
C PHE A 156 0.07 -21.19 -12.55
N ASN A 157 0.84 -22.15 -13.09
CA ASN A 157 2.08 -21.87 -13.82
C ASN A 157 1.87 -21.10 -15.14
N ASP A 158 0.65 -21.10 -15.67
CA ASP A 158 0.25 -20.39 -16.89
C ASP A 158 -0.43 -19.05 -16.60
N ALA A 159 -0.32 -18.54 -15.35
CA ALA A 159 -0.82 -17.22 -14.99
C ALA A 159 -0.10 -16.12 -15.80
N LYS A 160 -0.88 -15.23 -16.41
CA LYS A 160 -0.37 -14.15 -17.25
C LYS A 160 -0.40 -12.82 -16.49
N GLY A 161 0.73 -12.12 -16.46
CA GLY A 161 0.81 -10.77 -15.95
C GLY A 161 0.05 -9.78 -16.84
N LEU A 162 -0.68 -8.87 -16.23
CA LEU A 162 -1.52 -7.88 -16.89
C LEU A 162 -0.87 -6.50 -16.77
N SER A 163 -0.32 -5.97 -17.87
CA SER A 163 0.36 -4.67 -17.85
C SER A 163 -0.62 -3.49 -17.78
N ASN A 164 -1.81 -3.65 -18.39
CA ASN A 164 -2.86 -2.64 -18.36
C ASN A 164 -4.22 -3.30 -18.17
N ILE A 165 -4.99 -2.81 -17.22
CA ILE A 165 -6.36 -3.28 -16.96
C ILE A 165 -7.26 -2.12 -16.55
N THR A 166 -8.57 -2.35 -16.60
CA THR A 166 -9.54 -1.41 -16.03
C THR A 166 -9.89 -1.79 -14.59
N TRP A 167 -10.35 -0.81 -13.80
CA TRP A 167 -10.90 -1.08 -12.47
C TRP A 167 -12.05 -2.09 -12.50
N LYS A 168 -12.86 -2.08 -13.57
CA LYS A 168 -13.93 -3.05 -13.76
C LYS A 168 -13.37 -4.47 -13.91
N LYS A 169 -12.34 -4.63 -14.75
CA LYS A 169 -11.67 -5.93 -14.91
C LYS A 169 -11.02 -6.40 -13.62
N LEU A 170 -10.42 -5.49 -12.86
CA LEU A 170 -9.87 -5.82 -11.54
C LEU A 170 -10.97 -6.28 -10.57
N GLN A 171 -12.12 -5.61 -10.56
CA GLN A 171 -13.27 -6.00 -9.73
C GLN A 171 -13.76 -7.42 -10.05
N ASP A 172 -13.70 -7.83 -11.32
CA ASP A 172 -14.05 -9.20 -11.73
C ASP A 172 -13.03 -10.22 -11.18
N ILE A 173 -11.74 -9.84 -11.06
CA ILE A 173 -10.67 -10.70 -10.53
C ILE A 173 -10.75 -10.81 -9.00
N VAL A 174 -10.92 -9.68 -8.30
CA VAL A 174 -10.85 -9.64 -6.82
C VAL A 174 -12.19 -9.92 -6.15
N GLY A 175 -13.30 -9.89 -6.89
CA GLY A 175 -14.64 -10.09 -6.33
C GLY A 175 -15.21 -8.83 -5.69
N LYS A 176 -16.19 -9.01 -4.80
CA LYS A 176 -16.95 -7.91 -4.18
C LYS A 176 -16.79 -7.80 -2.67
N ASN A 177 -16.34 -8.87 -2.02
CA ASN A 177 -16.30 -8.98 -0.57
C ASN A 177 -14.85 -8.84 -0.07
N TRP A 178 -14.70 -8.11 1.03
CA TRP A 178 -13.46 -8.01 1.78
C TRP A 178 -13.37 -9.16 2.79
N GLU A 179 -12.19 -9.73 2.92
CA GLU A 179 -11.85 -10.70 3.98
C GLU A 179 -10.48 -10.33 4.57
N PRO A 180 -10.35 -10.26 5.92
CA PRO A 180 -9.09 -9.97 6.58
C PRO A 180 -7.98 -10.94 6.17
N GLY A 181 -6.80 -10.40 5.84
CA GLY A 181 -5.64 -11.21 5.46
C GLY A 181 -5.71 -11.88 4.09
N SER A 182 -6.73 -11.59 3.28
CA SER A 182 -6.82 -12.11 1.90
C SER A 182 -5.63 -11.63 1.03
N ASN A 183 -5.05 -12.55 0.24
CA ASN A 183 -3.95 -12.24 -0.69
C ASN A 183 -4.48 -11.76 -2.04
N LEU A 184 -5.33 -10.74 -2.03
CA LEU A 184 -5.81 -10.11 -3.26
C LEU A 184 -4.81 -9.07 -3.76
N PRO A 185 -4.71 -8.86 -5.08
CA PRO A 185 -3.81 -7.85 -5.66
C PRO A 185 -4.21 -6.41 -5.30
N PHE A 186 -5.48 -6.21 -4.95
CA PHE A 186 -6.05 -4.97 -4.45
C PHE A 186 -7.39 -5.26 -3.75
N ASP A 187 -7.74 -4.46 -2.77
CA ASP A 187 -8.98 -4.62 -1.99
C ASP A 187 -10.24 -4.39 -2.85
N PRO A 188 -11.26 -5.27 -2.78
CA PRO A 188 -12.51 -5.10 -3.53
C PRO A 188 -13.25 -3.79 -3.24
N ILE A 189 -13.27 -3.32 -1.99
CA ILE A 189 -13.94 -2.08 -1.57
C ILE A 189 -13.15 -0.88 -2.08
N ALA A 190 -11.81 -0.92 -1.95
CA ALA A 190 -10.90 0.09 -2.50
C ALA A 190 -11.03 0.16 -4.02
N THR A 191 -11.12 -0.98 -4.72
CA THR A 191 -11.31 -1.07 -6.18
C THR A 191 -12.58 -0.32 -6.62
N LYS A 192 -13.69 -0.55 -5.93
CA LYS A 192 -14.96 0.14 -6.21
C LYS A 192 -14.88 1.65 -5.99
N LEU A 193 -14.20 2.08 -4.93
CA LEU A 193 -14.01 3.51 -4.65
C LEU A 193 -13.07 4.15 -5.67
N ALA A 194 -11.97 3.51 -6.03
CA ALA A 194 -11.02 3.99 -7.02
C ALA A 194 -11.66 4.15 -8.41
N LEU A 195 -12.52 3.20 -8.81
CA LEU A 195 -13.33 3.30 -10.02
C LEU A 195 -14.26 4.54 -9.99
N LYS A 196 -14.94 4.78 -8.85
CA LYS A 196 -15.82 5.95 -8.68
C LYS A 196 -15.06 7.27 -8.80
N LEU A 197 -13.84 7.30 -8.29
CA LEU A 197 -12.99 8.50 -8.29
C LEU A 197 -12.19 8.67 -9.59
N ASP A 198 -12.31 7.75 -10.54
CA ASP A 198 -11.53 7.75 -11.80
C ASP A 198 -10.01 7.82 -11.57
N LEU A 199 -9.54 7.08 -10.55
CA LEU A 199 -8.12 7.06 -10.20
C LEU A 199 -7.32 6.22 -11.21
N LYS A 200 -6.08 6.65 -11.46
CA LYS A 200 -5.04 5.82 -12.05
C LYS A 200 -4.23 5.15 -10.95
N ALA A 201 -3.99 3.86 -11.04
CA ALA A 201 -3.10 3.17 -10.10
C ALA A 201 -1.95 2.48 -10.83
N TYR A 202 -0.78 2.53 -10.20
CA TYR A 202 0.41 1.77 -10.59
C TYR A 202 0.63 0.68 -9.55
N VAL A 203 0.58 -0.58 -9.97
CA VAL A 203 0.84 -1.74 -9.09
C VAL A 203 2.12 -2.40 -9.53
N LEU A 204 3.11 -2.50 -8.65
CA LEU A 204 4.42 -3.05 -8.98
C LEU A 204 5.11 -3.66 -7.76
N ASN A 205 6.17 -4.43 -8.04
CA ASN A 205 7.01 -4.98 -6.99
C ASN A 205 7.79 -3.87 -6.29
N GLY A 206 7.46 -3.63 -5.02
CA GLY A 206 8.11 -2.60 -4.22
C GLY A 206 9.60 -2.88 -3.95
N LEU A 207 10.03 -4.15 -4.00
CA LEU A 207 11.43 -4.54 -3.78
C LEU A 207 12.35 -4.11 -4.94
N ASP A 208 11.81 -3.90 -6.13
CA ASP A 208 12.57 -3.39 -7.28
C ASP A 208 12.60 -1.85 -7.28
N ILE A 209 13.56 -1.30 -6.52
CA ILE A 209 13.75 0.14 -6.39
C ILE A 209 14.05 0.83 -7.74
N LYS A 210 14.79 0.17 -8.65
CA LYS A 210 15.10 0.73 -9.97
C LYS A 210 13.83 0.84 -10.83
N ASN A 211 12.96 -0.14 -10.75
CA ASN A 211 11.69 -0.14 -11.44
C ASN A 211 10.73 0.93 -10.86
N LEU A 212 10.71 1.10 -9.53
CA LEU A 212 9.97 2.17 -8.87
C LEU A 212 10.49 3.56 -9.28
N GLU A 213 11.80 3.74 -9.43
CA GLU A 213 12.40 5.00 -9.90
C GLU A 213 11.89 5.38 -11.30
N LYS A 214 11.67 4.40 -12.20
CA LYS A 214 11.04 4.65 -13.50
C LYS A 214 9.65 5.28 -13.35
N VAL A 215 8.79 4.72 -12.48
CA VAL A 215 7.44 5.26 -12.21
C VAL A 215 7.53 6.67 -11.62
N PHE A 216 8.49 6.94 -10.73
CA PHE A 216 8.71 8.27 -10.17
C PHE A 216 9.07 9.30 -11.24
N ASN A 217 9.84 8.89 -12.24
CA ASN A 217 10.29 9.71 -13.38
C ASN A 217 9.30 9.70 -14.55
N LYS A 218 8.10 9.11 -14.39
CA LYS A 218 7.08 8.99 -15.43
C LYS A 218 7.57 8.28 -16.70
N ASN A 219 8.48 7.32 -16.52
CA ASN A 219 8.93 6.45 -17.61
C ASN A 219 7.96 5.27 -17.72
N ASP A 220 7.35 5.09 -18.88
CA ASP A 220 6.37 4.02 -19.14
C ASP A 220 7.00 2.63 -19.30
N ASP A 221 8.34 2.54 -19.45
CA ASP A 221 9.09 1.28 -19.51
C ASP A 221 9.36 0.72 -18.10
N PHE A 222 8.30 0.41 -17.35
CA PHE A 222 8.38 -0.24 -16.04
C PHE A 222 7.64 -1.59 -16.06
N LEU A 223 8.08 -2.51 -15.22
CA LEU A 223 7.40 -3.78 -14.99
C LEU A 223 6.33 -3.60 -13.90
N GLY A 224 5.07 -3.70 -14.27
CA GLY A 224 3.96 -3.49 -13.36
C GLY A 224 2.62 -3.56 -14.07
N THR A 225 1.56 -3.18 -13.36
CA THR A 225 0.22 -3.02 -13.90
C THR A 225 -0.23 -1.57 -13.76
N ILE A 226 -0.74 -1.00 -14.84
CA ILE A 226 -1.50 0.25 -14.80
C ILE A 226 -2.99 -0.08 -14.76
N ILE A 227 -3.69 0.52 -13.80
CA ILE A 227 -5.14 0.40 -13.69
C ILE A 227 -5.76 1.77 -13.98
N VAL A 228 -6.70 1.78 -14.90
CA VAL A 228 -7.45 2.97 -15.30
C VAL A 228 -8.96 2.68 -15.35
N LYS A 229 -9.77 3.67 -15.68
CA LYS A 229 -11.22 3.51 -15.84
C LYS A 229 -11.56 2.58 -16.99
#